data_1821267de1bbf5527b9ece50b093d167
#
_entry.id   1821267de1bbf5527b9ece50b093d167
#
_cell.length_a   1.000
_cell.length_b   1.000
_cell.length_c   1.000
_cell.angle_alpha   90.00
_cell.angle_beta   90.00
_cell.angle_gamma   90.00
#
_symmetry.space_group_name_H-M   'P 1'
#
loop_
_entity.id
_entity.type
_entity.pdbx_description
1 polymer ?
#
loop_
_entity_poly.entity_id
_entity_poly.type
_entity_poly.pdbx_seq_one_letter_code
_entity_poly.pdbx_strand_id
1 'polypeptide(L)'
;SETNQLSRSLGLRETTLRRKMSDGRSIEENNENVATPEECGVMLKALYSGRPTKWVSEQTLAILEKPKNGMLNQALTGVRVVNKPGGMEFVRCDAGIVYLPRRPYVVSIMTKWSMLPSRATDDFIIEIARLIHETMATMDAANDYGLGIPR
;
A
#
# COMPACT_ATOMS: atom_id res chain seq x y z
N SER A 1 -11.05 8.87 18.16
CA SER A 1 -11.91 7.74 17.70
C SER A 1 -11.24 6.42 18.04
N GLU A 2 -11.99 5.35 18.10
CA GLU A 2 -11.49 3.97 18.28
C GLU A 2 -10.47 3.60 17.19
N THR A 3 -10.72 4.02 15.95
CA THR A 3 -9.79 3.82 14.85
C THR A 3 -8.41 4.43 15.14
N ASN A 4 -8.36 5.65 15.66
CA ASN A 4 -7.09 6.29 16.01
C ASN A 4 -6.41 5.61 17.21
N GLN A 5 -7.17 5.05 18.15
CA GLN A 5 -6.61 4.26 19.26
C GLN A 5 -5.98 2.96 18.74
N LEU A 6 -6.66 2.26 17.84
CA LEU A 6 -6.11 1.07 17.17
C LEU A 6 -4.84 1.42 16.38
N SER A 7 -4.84 2.50 15.60
CA SER A 7 -3.67 2.96 14.86
C SER A 7 -2.46 3.15 15.80
N ARG A 8 -2.66 3.85 16.92
CA ARG A 8 -1.59 4.05 17.91
C ARG A 8 -1.12 2.76 18.56
N SER A 9 -2.01 1.80 18.83
CA SER A 9 -1.63 0.48 19.36
C SER A 9 -0.80 -0.36 18.39
N LEU A 10 -0.90 -0.06 17.08
CA LEU A 10 -0.07 -0.64 16.02
C LEU A 10 1.23 0.14 15.78
N GLY A 11 1.45 1.25 16.49
CA GLY A 11 2.63 2.08 16.38
C GLY A 11 2.51 3.20 15.33
N LEU A 12 1.32 3.44 14.78
CA LEU A 12 1.07 4.50 13.78
C LEU A 12 0.86 5.83 14.51
N ARG A 13 1.81 6.73 14.43
CA ARG A 13 1.80 8.01 15.15
C ARG A 13 1.32 9.18 14.30
N GLU A 14 1.63 9.14 13.01
CA GLU A 14 1.30 10.18 12.02
C GLU A 14 -0.04 9.92 11.34
N THR A 15 -0.46 8.64 11.24
CA THR A 15 -1.75 8.27 10.64
C THR A 15 -2.89 8.69 11.56
N THR A 16 -3.77 9.54 11.04
CA THR A 16 -4.89 10.08 11.82
C THR A 16 -6.17 10.16 10.98
N LEU A 17 -7.22 9.54 11.47
CA LEU A 17 -8.57 9.70 10.95
C LEU A 17 -9.18 10.97 11.61
N ARG A 18 -9.31 12.04 10.84
CA ARG A 18 -9.82 13.34 11.27
C ARG A 18 -11.29 13.52 10.92
N ARG A 19 -11.73 12.95 9.80
CA ARG A 19 -13.08 13.06 9.29
C ARG A 19 -13.61 11.73 8.78
N LYS A 20 -14.93 11.63 8.65
CA LYS A 20 -15.59 10.52 7.95
C LYS A 20 -15.32 10.58 6.44
N MET A 21 -15.44 9.47 5.76
CA MET A 21 -15.40 9.45 4.30
C MET A 21 -16.56 10.27 3.75
N SER A 22 -16.30 11.02 2.67
CA SER A 22 -17.29 11.88 1.98
C SER A 22 -17.89 12.99 2.85
N ASP A 23 -17.20 13.44 3.90
CA ASP A 23 -17.56 14.62 4.68
C ASP A 23 -17.12 15.88 3.92
N GLY A 24 -18.03 16.43 3.11
CA GLY A 24 -17.78 17.59 2.25
C GLY A 24 -17.30 18.82 3.02
N ARG A 25 -17.94 19.11 4.17
CA ARG A 25 -17.57 20.27 5.00
C ARG A 25 -16.13 20.17 5.51
N SER A 26 -15.74 19.01 6.03
CA SER A 26 -14.36 18.80 6.50
C SER A 26 -13.35 18.88 5.35
N ILE A 27 -13.72 18.49 4.13
CA ILE A 27 -12.88 18.63 2.93
C ILE A 27 -12.66 20.12 2.61
N GLU A 28 -13.71 20.93 2.61
CA GLU A 28 -13.62 22.38 2.40
C GLU A 28 -12.76 23.08 3.45
N GLU A 29 -12.83 22.63 4.70
CA GLU A 29 -12.02 23.10 5.83
C GLU A 29 -10.58 22.55 5.84
N ASN A 30 -10.19 21.78 4.81
CA ASN A 30 -8.88 21.11 4.70
C ASN A 30 -8.55 20.20 5.90
N ASN A 31 -9.58 19.63 6.53
CA ASN A 31 -9.45 18.69 7.64
C ASN A 31 -9.37 17.25 7.13
N GLU A 32 -8.31 16.94 6.40
CA GLU A 32 -8.13 15.68 5.72
C GLU A 32 -7.58 14.57 6.62
N ASN A 33 -7.98 13.33 6.31
CA ASN A 33 -7.36 12.14 6.85
C ASN A 33 -5.92 12.05 6.33
N VAL A 34 -4.98 11.74 7.21
CA VAL A 34 -3.56 11.71 6.87
C VAL A 34 -2.93 10.37 7.19
N ALA A 35 -1.97 9.99 6.38
CA ALA A 35 -1.10 8.83 6.58
C ALA A 35 0.25 9.07 5.92
N THR A 36 1.26 8.28 6.30
CA THR A 36 2.56 8.24 5.62
C THR A 36 2.73 6.91 4.88
N PRO A 37 3.55 6.87 3.82
CA PRO A 37 3.88 5.60 3.15
C PRO A 37 4.47 4.57 4.11
N GLU A 38 5.34 5.00 5.02
CA GLU A 38 5.96 4.16 6.04
C GLU A 38 4.91 3.51 6.94
N GLU A 39 3.97 4.30 7.49
CA GLU A 39 2.95 3.78 8.40
C GLU A 39 1.92 2.89 7.70
N CYS A 40 1.61 3.15 6.43
CA CYS A 40 0.85 2.20 5.62
C CYS A 40 1.59 0.86 5.49
N GLY A 41 2.91 0.90 5.32
CA GLY A 41 3.76 -0.30 5.34
C GLY A 41 3.72 -1.03 6.68
N VAL A 42 3.81 -0.31 7.79
CA VAL A 42 3.69 -0.88 9.15
C VAL A 42 2.35 -1.56 9.35
N MET A 43 1.26 -0.94 8.92
CA MET A 43 -0.08 -1.50 9.01
C MET A 43 -0.22 -2.78 8.17
N LEU A 44 0.26 -2.77 6.92
CA LEU A 44 0.21 -3.95 6.05
C LEU A 44 1.06 -5.11 6.60
N LYS A 45 2.23 -4.81 7.16
CA LYS A 45 3.07 -5.79 7.87
C LYS A 45 2.36 -6.36 9.10
N ALA A 46 1.65 -5.55 9.86
CA ALA A 46 0.85 -5.99 10.99
C ALA A 46 -0.26 -6.96 10.55
N LEU A 47 -0.99 -6.64 9.49
CA LEU A 47 -1.99 -7.52 8.88
C LEU A 47 -1.36 -8.83 8.39
N TYR A 48 -0.23 -8.77 7.69
CA TYR A 48 0.49 -9.97 7.24
C TYR A 48 0.88 -10.88 8.40
N SER A 49 1.20 -10.30 9.55
CA SER A 49 1.59 -11.00 10.79
C SER A 49 0.41 -11.44 11.67
N GLY A 50 -0.84 -11.30 11.20
CA GLY A 50 -2.03 -11.73 11.95
C GLY A 50 -2.49 -10.75 13.04
N ARG A 51 -2.13 -9.46 12.95
CA ARG A 51 -2.50 -8.43 13.94
C ARG A 51 -3.60 -7.50 13.39
N PRO A 52 -4.50 -6.95 14.22
CA PRO A 52 -4.60 -7.10 15.69
C PRO A 52 -5.03 -8.49 16.15
N THR A 53 -5.77 -9.23 15.34
CA THR A 53 -6.11 -10.63 15.53
C THR A 53 -6.01 -11.39 14.21
N LYS A 54 -5.77 -12.69 14.25
CA LYS A 54 -5.67 -13.53 13.06
C LYS A 54 -6.93 -13.42 12.19
N TRP A 55 -8.10 -13.49 12.81
CA TRP A 55 -9.39 -13.39 12.10
C TRP A 55 -9.55 -12.04 11.38
N VAL A 56 -9.28 -10.92 12.06
CA VAL A 56 -9.35 -9.57 11.45
C VAL A 56 -8.38 -9.45 10.28
N SER A 57 -7.17 -9.94 10.44
CA SER A 57 -6.15 -9.93 9.38
C SER A 57 -6.61 -10.71 8.15
N GLU A 58 -7.06 -11.95 8.34
CA GLU A 58 -7.52 -12.81 7.24
C GLU A 58 -8.69 -12.18 6.49
N GLN A 59 -9.69 -11.64 7.21
CA GLN A 59 -10.83 -10.96 6.57
C GLN A 59 -10.40 -9.69 5.82
N THR A 60 -9.52 -8.90 6.41
CA THR A 60 -9.03 -7.67 5.77
C THR A 60 -8.22 -7.99 4.51
N LEU A 61 -7.28 -8.93 4.59
CA LEU A 61 -6.48 -9.34 3.44
C LEU A 61 -7.36 -9.92 2.32
N ALA A 62 -8.36 -10.73 2.63
CA ALA A 62 -9.31 -11.26 1.66
C ALA A 62 -10.11 -10.14 0.95
N ILE A 63 -10.49 -9.07 1.67
CA ILE A 63 -11.12 -7.89 1.07
C ILE A 63 -10.15 -7.14 0.16
N LEU A 64 -8.92 -6.95 0.61
CA LEU A 64 -7.88 -6.24 -0.14
C LEU A 64 -7.39 -7.02 -1.37
N GLU A 65 -7.61 -8.33 -1.43
CA GLU A 65 -7.26 -9.18 -2.57
C GLU A 65 -8.30 -9.15 -3.69
N LYS A 66 -9.53 -8.68 -3.42
CA LYS A 66 -10.59 -8.62 -4.44
C LYS A 66 -10.14 -7.85 -5.68
N PRO A 67 -10.55 -8.26 -6.87
CA PRO A 67 -10.20 -7.60 -8.13
C PRO A 67 -10.52 -6.09 -8.10
N LYS A 68 -9.58 -5.29 -8.52
CA LYS A 68 -9.69 -3.83 -8.63
C LYS A 68 -8.71 -3.25 -9.65
N ASN A 69 -8.98 -2.05 -10.10
CA ASN A 69 -8.12 -1.34 -11.02
C ASN A 69 -7.12 -0.45 -10.27
N GLY A 70 -6.26 -1.06 -9.45
CA GLY A 70 -5.17 -0.36 -8.74
C GLY A 70 -3.90 -0.27 -9.60
N MET A 71 -3.02 0.68 -9.29
CA MET A 71 -1.75 0.85 -10.00
C MET A 71 -0.83 -0.36 -9.80
N LEU A 72 -0.79 -0.91 -8.58
CA LEU A 72 -0.04 -2.15 -8.31
C LEU A 72 -0.60 -3.35 -9.10
N ASN A 73 -1.91 -3.46 -9.26
CA ASN A 73 -2.52 -4.53 -10.06
C ASN A 73 -2.17 -4.41 -11.55
N GLN A 74 -2.09 -3.18 -12.07
CA GLN A 74 -1.69 -2.91 -13.46
C GLN A 74 -0.20 -3.11 -13.68
N ALA A 75 0.63 -2.74 -12.70
CA ALA A 75 2.07 -2.92 -12.75
C ALA A 75 2.50 -4.40 -12.73
N LEU A 76 1.82 -5.22 -11.92
CA LEU A 76 2.26 -6.56 -11.51
C LEU A 76 1.30 -7.65 -11.98
N THR A 77 1.01 -7.65 -13.29
CA THR A 77 0.13 -8.65 -13.91
C THR A 77 0.66 -10.06 -13.70
N GLY A 78 -0.20 -10.96 -13.24
CA GLY A 78 0.16 -12.35 -12.97
C GLY A 78 0.82 -12.59 -11.60
N VAL A 79 1.03 -11.55 -10.81
CA VAL A 79 1.55 -11.64 -9.44
C VAL A 79 0.39 -11.47 -8.45
N ARG A 80 0.38 -12.25 -7.39
CA ARG A 80 -0.59 -12.07 -6.31
C ARG A 80 -0.32 -10.78 -5.55
N VAL A 81 -1.26 -9.85 -5.59
CA VAL A 81 -1.18 -8.55 -4.91
C VAL A 81 -2.42 -8.32 -4.05
N VAL A 82 -2.19 -7.94 -2.82
CA VAL A 82 -3.21 -7.52 -1.85
C VAL A 82 -3.00 -6.04 -1.59
N ASN A 83 -3.85 -5.15 -2.13
CA ASN A 83 -3.60 -3.72 -2.10
C ASN A 83 -4.84 -2.87 -1.89
N LYS A 84 -4.62 -1.60 -1.59
CA LYS A 84 -5.64 -0.55 -1.56
C LYS A 84 -5.16 0.68 -2.32
N PRO A 85 -5.66 0.90 -3.53
CA PRO A 85 -5.43 2.15 -4.25
C PRO A 85 -6.26 3.29 -3.63
N GLY A 86 -5.80 4.51 -3.80
CA GLY A 86 -6.49 5.72 -3.41
C GLY A 86 -6.11 6.89 -4.30
N GLY A 87 -7.02 7.85 -4.41
CA GLY A 87 -6.76 9.05 -5.19
C GLY A 87 -7.78 10.14 -4.89
N MET A 88 -7.29 11.36 -4.98
CA MET A 88 -8.02 12.62 -4.96
C MET A 88 -7.37 13.54 -5.99
N GLU A 89 -7.91 14.73 -6.15
CA GLU A 89 -7.23 15.78 -6.90
C GLU A 89 -5.82 16.00 -6.31
N PHE A 90 -4.81 16.02 -7.16
CA PHE A 90 -3.37 16.18 -6.81
C PHE A 90 -2.75 15.10 -5.93
N VAL A 91 -3.49 14.03 -5.57
CA VAL A 91 -3.00 12.93 -4.73
C VAL A 91 -3.33 11.59 -5.36
N ARG A 92 -2.32 10.75 -5.54
CA ARG A 92 -2.48 9.35 -5.97
C ARG A 92 -1.66 8.46 -5.07
N CYS A 93 -2.20 7.32 -4.69
CA CYS A 93 -1.48 6.37 -3.86
C CYS A 93 -1.93 4.93 -4.13
N ASP A 94 -1.03 4.00 -3.91
CA ASP A 94 -1.35 2.57 -3.81
C ASP A 94 -0.40 1.93 -2.79
N ALA A 95 -0.94 1.10 -1.91
CA ALA A 95 -0.17 0.39 -0.92
C ALA A 95 -0.65 -1.06 -0.82
N GLY A 96 0.30 -1.99 -0.74
CA GLY A 96 -0.04 -3.40 -0.77
C GLY A 96 1.06 -4.35 -0.35
N ILE A 97 0.69 -5.63 -0.29
CA ILE A 97 1.58 -6.76 -0.09
C ILE A 97 1.69 -7.48 -1.42
N VAL A 98 2.90 -7.71 -1.88
CA VAL A 98 3.21 -8.46 -3.09
C VAL A 98 3.78 -9.82 -2.67
N TYR A 99 3.17 -10.89 -3.13
CA TYR A 99 3.55 -12.24 -2.75
C TYR A 99 4.53 -12.82 -3.75
N LEU A 100 5.81 -12.83 -3.37
CA LEU A 100 6.85 -13.61 -4.02
C LEU A 100 7.03 -14.95 -3.30
N PRO A 101 7.52 -16.00 -3.97
CA PRO A 101 7.59 -17.35 -3.41
C PRO A 101 8.37 -17.45 -2.09
N ARG A 102 9.47 -16.71 -1.96
CA ARG A 102 10.36 -16.76 -0.78
C ARG A 102 10.40 -15.45 0.00
N ARG A 103 10.19 -14.32 -0.67
CA ARG A 103 10.36 -12.97 -0.10
C ARG A 103 9.18 -12.06 -0.40
N PRO A 104 7.99 -12.35 0.16
CA PRO A 104 6.90 -11.39 0.04
C PRO A 104 7.33 -10.03 0.60
N TYR A 105 6.89 -8.95 -0.04
CA TYR A 105 7.26 -7.61 0.38
C TYR A 105 6.07 -6.68 0.45
N VAL A 106 6.23 -5.62 1.23
CA VAL A 106 5.25 -4.53 1.32
C VAL A 106 5.76 -3.37 0.47
N VAL A 107 4.86 -2.77 -0.29
CA VAL A 107 5.12 -1.55 -1.05
C VAL A 107 4.04 -0.52 -0.75
N SER A 108 4.44 0.74 -0.56
CA SER A 108 3.53 1.87 -0.39
C SER A 108 4.08 3.06 -1.15
N ILE A 109 3.33 3.52 -2.15
CA ILE A 109 3.70 4.64 -3.00
C ILE A 109 2.62 5.70 -2.86
N MET A 110 3.01 6.92 -2.52
CA MET A 110 2.12 8.06 -2.39
C MET A 110 2.70 9.27 -3.11
N THR A 111 1.85 9.98 -3.82
CA THR A 111 2.18 11.29 -4.41
C THR A 111 1.31 12.36 -3.77
N LYS A 112 1.81 13.59 -3.72
CA LYS A 112 1.03 14.77 -3.36
C LYS A 112 1.48 15.96 -4.19
N TRP A 113 0.59 16.93 -4.33
CA TRP A 113 0.85 18.14 -5.11
C TRP A 113 1.21 17.86 -6.59
N SER A 114 0.74 16.71 -7.11
CA SER A 114 0.95 16.40 -8.52
C SER A 114 0.10 17.33 -9.40
N MET A 115 0.77 18.16 -10.19
CA MET A 115 0.13 19.01 -11.19
C MET A 115 -0.06 18.26 -12.53
N LEU A 116 0.38 17.02 -12.60
CA LEU A 116 0.16 16.16 -13.76
C LEU A 116 -1.29 15.67 -13.81
N PRO A 117 -1.84 15.39 -15.00
CA PRO A 117 -3.10 14.66 -15.10
C PRO A 117 -3.06 13.37 -14.30
N SER A 118 -4.17 12.99 -13.67
CA SER A 118 -4.24 11.79 -12.80
C SER A 118 -3.69 10.54 -13.48
N ARG A 119 -3.95 10.36 -14.79
CA ARG A 119 -3.42 9.24 -15.55
C ARG A 119 -1.90 9.23 -15.63
N ALA A 120 -1.27 10.36 -15.87
CA ALA A 120 0.19 10.45 -15.93
C ALA A 120 0.83 10.15 -14.57
N THR A 121 0.17 10.56 -13.48
CA THR A 121 0.61 10.22 -12.12
C THR A 121 0.43 8.72 -11.83
N ASP A 122 -0.65 8.12 -12.32
CA ASP A 122 -0.86 6.67 -12.19
C ASP A 122 0.20 5.90 -12.98
N ASP A 123 0.48 6.29 -14.24
CA ASP A 123 1.52 5.68 -15.08
C ASP A 123 2.91 5.76 -14.40
N PHE A 124 3.21 6.87 -13.73
CA PHE A 124 4.44 7.04 -12.95
C PHE A 124 4.51 6.06 -11.76
N ILE A 125 3.41 5.89 -11.01
CA ILE A 125 3.36 4.92 -9.91
C ILE A 125 3.50 3.49 -10.43
N ILE A 126 2.88 3.17 -11.57
CA ILE A 126 2.97 1.86 -12.22
C ILE A 126 4.41 1.54 -12.59
N GLU A 127 5.13 2.51 -13.18
CA GLU A 127 6.53 2.32 -13.56
C GLU A 127 7.44 2.11 -12.36
N ILE A 128 7.30 2.93 -11.32
CA ILE A 128 8.04 2.75 -10.05
C ILE A 128 7.76 1.37 -9.45
N ALA A 129 6.50 0.94 -9.44
CA ALA A 129 6.12 -0.35 -8.89
C ALA A 129 6.77 -1.52 -9.67
N ARG A 130 6.91 -1.42 -11.00
CA ARG A 130 7.63 -2.39 -11.83
C ARG A 130 9.10 -2.47 -11.47
N LEU A 131 9.77 -1.33 -11.39
CA LEU A 131 11.20 -1.27 -11.03
C LEU A 131 11.47 -1.86 -9.65
N ILE A 132 10.62 -1.55 -8.67
CA ILE A 132 10.70 -2.14 -7.33
C ILE A 132 10.52 -3.66 -7.44
N HIS A 133 9.52 -4.12 -8.19
CA HIS A 133 9.23 -5.55 -8.33
C HIS A 133 10.37 -6.31 -8.98
N GLU A 134 10.97 -5.79 -10.04
CA GLU A 134 12.14 -6.39 -10.72
C GLU A 134 13.31 -6.58 -9.75
N THR A 135 13.57 -5.56 -8.93
CA THR A 135 14.58 -5.64 -7.87
C THR A 135 14.25 -6.71 -6.84
N MET A 136 13.02 -6.71 -6.34
CA MET A 136 12.57 -7.68 -5.34
C MET A 136 12.52 -9.11 -5.88
N ALA A 137 12.12 -9.29 -7.14
CA ALA A 137 12.13 -10.61 -7.81
C ALA A 137 13.56 -11.13 -7.99
N THR A 138 14.50 -10.26 -8.33
CA THR A 138 15.93 -10.61 -8.37
C THR A 138 16.43 -11.06 -7.00
N MET A 139 16.07 -10.34 -5.94
CA MET A 139 16.41 -10.73 -4.57
C MET A 139 15.72 -12.03 -4.14
N ASP A 140 14.47 -12.26 -4.56
CA ASP A 140 13.74 -13.51 -4.30
C ASP A 140 14.41 -14.70 -4.98
N ALA A 141 14.95 -14.51 -6.18
CA ALA A 141 15.69 -15.52 -6.94
C ALA A 141 17.12 -15.73 -6.42
N ALA A 142 17.68 -14.82 -5.63
CA ALA A 142 19.01 -14.95 -5.05
C ALA A 142 19.08 -16.02 -3.97
N ASN A 143 20.26 -16.57 -3.70
CA ASN A 143 20.50 -17.45 -2.55
C ASN A 143 20.55 -16.65 -1.23
N ASP A 144 20.74 -17.35 -0.10
CA ASP A 144 20.77 -16.74 1.24
C ASP A 144 21.93 -15.74 1.43
N TYR A 145 22.95 -15.79 0.57
CA TYR A 145 24.09 -14.87 0.57
C TYR A 145 23.91 -13.69 -0.41
N GLY A 146 22.74 -13.57 -1.04
CA GLY A 146 22.46 -12.49 -2.01
C GLY A 146 23.07 -12.70 -3.39
N LEU A 147 23.69 -13.86 -3.66
CA LEU A 147 24.21 -14.21 -4.98
C LEU A 147 23.09 -14.69 -5.90
N GLY A 148 23.11 -14.23 -7.14
CA GLY A 148 22.18 -14.71 -8.17
C GLY A 148 22.28 -16.22 -8.34
N ILE A 149 21.18 -16.89 -8.60
CA ILE A 149 21.17 -18.31 -8.95
C ILE A 149 21.65 -18.39 -10.40
N PRO A 150 22.73 -19.13 -10.72
CA PRO A 150 23.11 -19.36 -12.11
C PRO A 150 21.94 -19.98 -12.87
N ARG A 151 21.63 -19.43 -14.05
CA ARG A 151 20.63 -19.98 -14.97
C ARG A 151 21.23 -21.07 -15.82
#